data_f638c0328305f4186d21df7819881050
#
_entry.id   f638c0328305f4186d21df7819881050
#
_cell.length_a   1.000
_cell.length_b   1.000
_cell.length_c   1.000
_cell.angle_alpha   90.00
_cell.angle_beta   90.00
_cell.angle_gamma   90.00
#
_symmetry.space_group_name_H-M   'P 1'
#
loop_
_entity.id
_entity.type
_entity.pdbx_description
1 polymer ?
#
loop_
_entity_poly.entity_id
_entity_poly.type
_entity_poly.pdbx_seq_one_letter_code
_entity_poly.pdbx_strand_id
1 'polypeptide(L)'
;PYSVVLFDEIEKAHPDIFNLLLQILEDGCLTDSAGRKVSFANTFIIMTTNAGVKELENRHTVGFGERAGEGVSQACMAELKKLLSPELLGRIDEIITFRPLDKTSLTQAAERELCLLQSRLLSIGCTMSYSAECPAAVADECMTGVSKSGSVQARDVRRIIRRSAENSISDMILQTGCREYALVCEDGRLKARAVQFSA
;
A
#
# COMPACT_ATOMS: atom_id res chain seq x y z
N PRO A 1 3.57 25.91 -14.77
CA PRO A 1 2.80 24.67 -14.92
C PRO A 1 2.39 24.16 -13.54
N TYR A 2 1.21 23.57 -13.44
CA TYR A 2 0.77 22.91 -12.22
C TYR A 2 1.55 21.61 -12.01
N SER A 3 1.97 21.33 -10.77
CA SER A 3 2.72 20.13 -10.43
C SER A 3 2.29 19.55 -9.08
N VAL A 4 2.56 18.27 -8.88
CA VAL A 4 2.40 17.59 -7.59
C VAL A 4 3.76 17.19 -7.09
N VAL A 5 4.07 17.55 -5.85
CA VAL A 5 5.30 17.17 -5.17
C VAL A 5 4.95 16.25 -4.00
N LEU A 6 5.52 15.06 -4.00
CA LEU A 6 5.34 14.06 -2.95
C LEU A 6 6.60 13.96 -2.08
N PHE A 7 6.44 14.19 -0.79
CA PHE A 7 7.43 13.89 0.23
C PHE A 7 7.01 12.59 0.93
N ASP A 8 7.64 11.49 0.54
CA ASP A 8 7.30 10.17 1.04
C ASP A 8 8.12 9.85 2.30
N GLU A 9 7.45 9.28 3.34
CA GLU A 9 8.06 8.87 4.61
C GLU A 9 8.81 10.03 5.30
N ILE A 10 8.13 11.17 5.53
CA ILE A 10 8.74 12.39 6.10
C ILE A 10 9.37 12.17 7.49
N GLU A 11 8.94 11.15 8.25
CA GLU A 11 9.55 10.81 9.54
C GLU A 11 11.01 10.36 9.42
N LYS A 12 11.47 10.04 8.21
CA LYS A 12 12.88 9.67 7.94
C LYS A 12 13.73 10.84 7.48
N ALA A 13 13.11 11.99 7.24
CA ALA A 13 13.82 13.17 6.77
C ALA A 13 14.70 13.79 7.86
N HIS A 14 15.76 14.47 7.43
CA HIS A 14 16.56 15.29 8.36
C HIS A 14 15.70 16.45 8.88
N PRO A 15 15.85 16.87 10.15
CA PRO A 15 15.09 17.99 10.74
C PRO A 15 15.11 19.28 9.91
N ASP A 16 16.19 19.58 9.23
CA ASP A 16 16.31 20.77 8.38
C ASP A 16 15.33 20.77 7.21
N ILE A 17 14.86 19.59 6.76
CA ILE A 17 13.86 19.49 5.69
C ILE A 17 12.52 20.08 6.14
N PHE A 18 12.17 19.97 7.41
CA PHE A 18 10.94 20.57 7.94
C PHE A 18 10.99 22.11 7.89
N ASN A 19 12.17 22.72 8.07
CA ASN A 19 12.36 24.16 7.92
C ASN A 19 12.19 24.60 6.45
N LEU A 20 12.66 23.79 5.50
CA LEU A 20 12.46 24.06 4.07
C LEU A 20 10.99 23.89 3.67
N LEU A 21 10.30 22.87 4.21
CA LEU A 21 8.86 22.68 4.01
C LEU A 21 8.05 23.86 4.54
N LEU A 22 8.42 24.36 5.74
CA LEU A 22 7.76 25.52 6.31
C LEU A 22 7.91 26.74 5.38
N GLN A 23 9.13 27.01 4.90
CA GLN A 23 9.38 28.12 3.96
C GLN A 23 8.57 27.95 2.65
N ILE A 24 8.46 26.74 2.10
CA ILE A 24 7.67 26.45 0.91
C ILE A 24 6.18 26.73 1.17
N LEU A 25 5.66 26.28 2.32
CA LEU A 25 4.23 26.42 2.66
C LEU A 25 3.86 27.87 3.04
N GLU A 26 4.80 28.66 3.58
CA GLU A 26 4.58 30.06 3.92
C GLU A 26 4.77 31.00 2.75
N ASP A 27 5.96 30.93 2.12
CA ASP A 27 6.36 31.89 1.10
C ASP A 27 5.95 31.47 -0.33
N GLY A 28 5.51 30.22 -0.50
CA GLY A 28 5.23 29.65 -1.83
C GLY A 28 6.46 29.55 -2.72
N CYS A 29 7.68 29.63 -2.16
CA CYS A 29 8.92 29.61 -2.90
C CYS A 29 10.09 29.12 -2.06
N LEU A 30 11.14 28.64 -2.73
CA LEU A 30 12.41 28.26 -2.13
C LEU A 30 13.56 28.87 -2.91
N THR A 31 14.59 29.32 -2.22
CA THR A 31 15.83 29.83 -2.85
C THR A 31 16.90 28.73 -2.82
N ASP A 32 17.41 28.37 -3.99
CA ASP A 32 18.47 27.37 -4.10
C ASP A 32 19.84 27.93 -3.65
N SER A 33 20.84 27.05 -3.54
CA SER A 33 22.19 27.41 -3.16
C SER A 33 22.90 28.38 -4.14
N ALA A 34 22.37 28.52 -5.36
CA ALA A 34 22.85 29.44 -6.38
C ALA A 34 22.10 30.78 -6.35
N GLY A 35 21.23 31.02 -5.36
CA GLY A 35 20.44 32.23 -5.21
C GLY A 35 19.22 32.32 -6.13
N ARG A 36 18.85 31.24 -6.82
CA ARG A 36 17.69 31.24 -7.73
C ARG A 36 16.42 30.92 -6.93
N LYS A 37 15.38 31.73 -7.13
CA LYS A 37 14.07 31.55 -6.49
C LYS A 37 13.21 30.59 -7.31
N VAL A 38 12.80 29.49 -6.71
CA VAL A 38 11.90 28.48 -7.30
C VAL A 38 10.51 28.65 -6.68
N SER A 39 9.49 28.84 -7.52
CA SER A 39 8.11 29.04 -7.06
C SER A 39 7.37 27.72 -6.92
N PHE A 40 6.65 27.56 -5.80
CA PHE A 40 5.74 26.46 -5.49
C PHE A 40 4.26 26.93 -5.46
N ALA A 41 3.94 28.13 -5.89
CA ALA A 41 2.59 28.71 -5.82
C ALA A 41 1.51 27.89 -6.56
N ASN A 42 1.91 27.15 -7.61
CA ASN A 42 1.01 26.26 -8.38
C ASN A 42 1.32 24.78 -8.13
N THR A 43 1.77 24.43 -6.92
CA THR A 43 2.18 23.07 -6.58
C THR A 43 1.24 22.51 -5.52
N PHE A 44 0.76 21.30 -5.75
CA PHE A 44 0.08 20.50 -4.74
C PHE A 44 1.11 19.68 -3.98
N ILE A 45 1.22 19.91 -2.67
CA ILE A 45 2.22 19.24 -1.82
C ILE A 45 1.54 18.13 -1.04
N ILE A 46 2.05 16.92 -1.18
CA ILE A 46 1.60 15.73 -0.43
C ILE A 46 2.75 15.25 0.43
N MET A 47 2.47 14.99 1.69
CA MET A 47 3.40 14.37 2.63
C MET A 47 2.83 13.06 3.13
N THR A 48 3.61 11.97 3.12
CA THR A 48 3.22 10.70 3.74
C THR A 48 4.05 10.43 4.98
N THR A 49 3.46 9.73 5.94
CA THR A 49 4.18 9.30 7.15
C THR A 49 3.58 8.04 7.72
N ASN A 50 4.42 7.20 8.34
CA ASN A 50 4.02 6.06 9.14
C ASN A 50 4.00 6.37 10.65
N ALA A 51 4.02 7.64 11.04
CA ALA A 51 3.94 8.06 12.44
C ALA A 51 2.63 7.56 13.07
N GLY A 52 2.73 6.94 14.26
CA GLY A 52 1.59 6.40 15.01
C GLY A 52 1.23 4.95 14.70
N VAL A 53 1.77 4.34 13.64
CA VAL A 53 1.49 2.93 13.32
C VAL A 53 1.95 1.99 14.44
N LYS A 54 3.15 2.22 14.99
CA LYS A 54 3.70 1.41 16.08
C LYS A 54 2.90 1.50 17.38
N GLU A 55 2.37 2.67 17.70
CA GLU A 55 1.49 2.86 18.85
C GLU A 55 0.17 2.10 18.72
N LEU A 56 -0.35 2.02 17.50
CA LEU A 56 -1.56 1.27 17.20
C LEU A 56 -1.35 -0.24 17.35
N GLU A 57 -0.23 -0.75 16.89
CA GLU A 57 0.16 -2.15 17.05
C GLU A 57 0.22 -2.55 18.53
N ASN A 58 0.81 -1.70 19.37
CA ASN A 58 0.90 -1.92 20.81
C ASN A 58 -0.47 -1.84 21.52
N ARG A 59 -1.41 -1.05 21.03
CA ARG A 59 -2.77 -0.92 21.61
C ARG A 59 -3.69 -2.08 21.24
N HIS A 60 -3.52 -2.70 20.08
CA HIS A 60 -4.28 -3.89 19.67
C HIS A 60 -3.99 -5.13 20.55
N THR A 61 -2.87 -5.13 21.29
CA THR A 61 -2.54 -6.21 22.24
C THR A 61 -3.31 -6.10 23.56
N VAL A 62 -3.95 -4.96 23.84
CA VAL A 62 -4.74 -4.74 25.08
C VAL A 62 -6.19 -4.51 24.65
N GLY A 63 -6.95 -5.61 24.54
CA GLY A 63 -8.33 -5.64 24.06
C GLY A 63 -9.24 -4.59 24.66
N PHE A 64 -9.77 -3.71 23.80
CA PHE A 64 -11.00 -2.96 24.03
C PHE A 64 -11.71 -2.71 22.69
N GLY A 65 -13.00 -3.05 22.65
CA GLY A 65 -13.85 -3.08 21.48
C GLY A 65 -14.31 -1.71 20.98
N GLU A 66 -14.81 -1.73 19.77
CA GLU A 66 -15.85 -0.90 19.14
C GLU A 66 -15.68 0.62 18.95
N ARG A 67 -14.51 1.24 19.12
CA ARG A 67 -14.26 2.60 18.60
C ARG A 67 -12.90 2.71 17.91
N ALA A 68 -12.59 1.73 17.09
CA ALA A 68 -11.26 1.63 16.45
C ALA A 68 -10.87 2.85 15.59
N GLY A 69 -11.81 3.52 14.95
CA GLY A 69 -11.51 4.61 14.01
C GLY A 69 -11.06 5.92 14.67
N GLU A 70 -11.72 6.34 15.75
CA GLU A 70 -11.38 7.60 16.43
C GLU A 70 -10.07 7.49 17.23
N GLY A 71 -9.84 6.33 17.86
CA GLY A 71 -8.60 6.08 18.59
C GLY A 71 -7.36 6.05 17.70
N VAL A 72 -7.50 5.56 16.46
CA VAL A 72 -6.44 5.57 15.44
C VAL A 72 -6.06 6.99 15.07
N SER A 73 -7.05 7.82 14.74
CA SER A 73 -6.81 9.22 14.36
C SER A 73 -6.13 10.01 15.47
N GLN A 74 -6.57 9.84 16.73
CA GLN A 74 -5.97 10.52 17.88
C GLN A 74 -4.52 10.09 18.13
N ALA A 75 -4.21 8.80 18.03
CA ALA A 75 -2.86 8.29 18.20
C ALA A 75 -1.92 8.80 17.09
N CYS A 76 -2.36 8.78 15.84
CA CYS A 76 -1.61 9.33 14.71
C CYS A 76 -1.36 10.82 14.87
N MET A 77 -2.38 11.60 15.31
CA MET A 77 -2.22 13.03 15.58
C MET A 77 -1.26 13.33 16.73
N ALA A 78 -1.24 12.50 17.76
CA ALA A 78 -0.30 12.67 18.88
C ALA A 78 1.15 12.47 18.43
N GLU A 79 1.42 11.47 17.58
CA GLU A 79 2.74 11.23 17.04
C GLU A 79 3.15 12.29 16.00
N LEU A 80 2.20 12.72 15.17
CA LEU A 80 2.44 13.80 14.21
C LEU A 80 2.85 15.11 14.89
N LYS A 81 2.23 15.43 16.03
CA LYS A 81 2.59 16.60 16.88
C LYS A 81 3.97 16.50 17.53
N LYS A 82 4.53 15.29 17.66
CA LYS A 82 5.91 15.11 18.12
C LYS A 82 6.91 15.28 16.98
N LEU A 83 6.48 14.90 15.76
CA LEU A 83 7.32 14.94 14.56
C LEU A 83 7.41 16.34 13.95
N LEU A 84 6.26 17.02 13.84
CA LEU A 84 6.12 18.31 13.16
C LEU A 84 5.95 19.44 14.20
N SER A 85 6.55 20.59 13.91
CA SER A 85 6.33 21.79 14.72
C SER A 85 4.85 22.24 14.64
N PRO A 86 4.31 22.89 15.68
CA PRO A 86 2.96 23.45 15.65
C PRO A 86 2.74 24.43 14.49
N GLU A 87 3.80 25.15 14.09
CA GLU A 87 3.82 26.10 12.99
C GLU A 87 3.63 25.40 11.65
N LEU A 88 4.39 24.32 11.39
CA LEU A 88 4.24 23.51 10.16
C LEU A 88 2.87 22.83 10.12
N LEU A 89 2.39 22.30 11.25
CA LEU A 89 1.05 21.70 11.34
C LEU A 89 -0.06 22.71 11.02
N GLY A 90 0.10 23.98 11.42
CA GLY A 90 -0.85 25.06 11.13
C GLY A 90 -0.90 25.47 9.64
N ARG A 91 0.03 25.02 8.83
CA ARG A 91 0.11 25.30 7.39
C ARG A 91 -0.39 24.13 6.52
N ILE A 92 -0.69 22.99 7.14
CA ILE A 92 -1.26 21.84 6.43
C ILE A 92 -2.76 22.03 6.34
N ASP A 93 -3.30 22.02 5.12
CA ASP A 93 -4.73 22.23 4.86
C ASP A 93 -5.55 21.02 5.32
N GLU A 94 -5.05 19.79 5.10
CA GLU A 94 -5.79 18.58 5.42
C GLU A 94 -4.87 17.44 5.88
N ILE A 95 -5.29 16.72 6.92
CA ILE A 95 -4.60 15.54 7.44
C ILE A 95 -5.53 14.34 7.30
N ILE A 96 -5.13 13.39 6.45
CA ILE A 96 -5.90 12.19 6.15
C ILE A 96 -5.27 10.99 6.86
N THR A 97 -6.02 10.35 7.74
CA THR A 97 -5.60 9.12 8.42
C THR A 97 -6.19 7.91 7.71
N PHE A 98 -5.31 7.03 7.19
CA PHE A 98 -5.73 5.77 6.59
C PHE A 98 -6.07 4.75 7.68
N ARG A 99 -7.18 4.04 7.49
CA ARG A 99 -7.58 2.93 8.37
C ARG A 99 -6.78 1.67 8.05
N PRO A 100 -6.52 0.81 9.05
CA PRO A 100 -6.02 -0.53 8.79
C PRO A 100 -6.92 -1.28 7.80
N LEU A 101 -6.32 -2.09 6.95
CA LEU A 101 -7.06 -2.90 5.98
C LEU A 101 -7.79 -4.05 6.70
N ASP A 102 -9.09 -4.13 6.50
CA ASP A 102 -9.92 -5.25 6.94
C ASP A 102 -9.91 -6.38 5.89
N LYS A 103 -10.48 -7.54 6.24
CA LYS A 103 -10.58 -8.69 5.35
C LYS A 103 -11.30 -8.35 4.04
N THR A 104 -12.35 -7.54 4.11
CA THR A 104 -13.14 -7.14 2.94
C THR A 104 -12.30 -6.30 1.98
N SER A 105 -11.59 -5.31 2.50
CA SER A 105 -10.68 -4.47 1.71
C SER A 105 -9.53 -5.28 1.09
N LEU A 106 -8.98 -6.25 1.82
CA LEU A 106 -7.94 -7.15 1.32
C LEU A 106 -8.46 -8.06 0.21
N THR A 107 -9.69 -8.59 0.34
CA THR A 107 -10.34 -9.40 -0.69
C THR A 107 -10.54 -8.60 -1.98
N GLN A 108 -11.03 -7.37 -1.87
CA GLN A 108 -11.16 -6.47 -3.02
C GLN A 108 -9.81 -6.12 -3.66
N ALA A 109 -8.78 -5.91 -2.84
CA ALA A 109 -7.42 -5.67 -3.34
C ALA A 109 -6.88 -6.91 -4.07
N ALA A 110 -7.11 -8.11 -3.55
CA ALA A 110 -6.73 -9.36 -4.17
C ALA A 110 -7.44 -9.58 -5.52
N GLU A 111 -8.73 -9.29 -5.60
CA GLU A 111 -9.50 -9.38 -6.84
C GLU A 111 -8.93 -8.44 -7.92
N ARG A 112 -8.62 -7.19 -7.57
CA ARG A 112 -7.99 -6.23 -8.48
C ARG A 112 -6.62 -6.70 -8.97
N GLU A 113 -5.76 -7.22 -8.10
CA GLU A 113 -4.44 -7.73 -8.49
C GLU A 113 -4.54 -8.99 -9.37
N LEU A 114 -5.52 -9.88 -9.12
CA LEU A 114 -5.79 -11.03 -9.98
C LEU A 114 -6.29 -10.60 -11.37
N CYS A 115 -7.19 -9.62 -11.46
CA CYS A 115 -7.64 -9.04 -12.74
C CYS A 115 -6.46 -8.39 -13.51
N LEU A 116 -5.56 -7.70 -12.81
CA LEU A 116 -4.35 -7.14 -13.43
C LEU A 116 -3.41 -8.24 -13.94
N LEU A 117 -3.29 -9.35 -13.21
CA LEU A 117 -2.51 -10.51 -13.66
C LEU A 117 -3.15 -11.15 -14.90
N GLN A 118 -4.48 -11.33 -14.93
CA GLN A 118 -5.20 -11.79 -16.13
C GLN A 118 -4.91 -10.90 -17.34
N SER A 119 -5.01 -9.59 -17.18
CA SER A 119 -4.77 -8.63 -18.27
C SER A 119 -3.34 -8.71 -18.80
N ARG A 120 -2.35 -8.87 -17.91
CA ARG A 120 -0.94 -9.05 -18.29
C ARG A 120 -0.72 -10.36 -19.04
N LEU A 121 -1.30 -11.46 -18.58
CA LEU A 121 -1.20 -12.75 -19.25
C LEU A 121 -1.86 -12.72 -20.62
N LEU A 122 -3.01 -12.08 -20.75
CA LEU A 122 -3.71 -11.92 -22.02
C LEU A 122 -2.86 -11.15 -23.03
N SER A 123 -2.10 -10.14 -22.61
CA SER A 123 -1.21 -9.36 -23.49
C SER A 123 -0.07 -10.19 -24.11
N ILE A 124 0.29 -11.32 -23.50
CA ILE A 124 1.29 -12.27 -24.02
C ILE A 124 0.65 -13.51 -24.67
N GLY A 125 -0.67 -13.49 -24.88
CA GLY A 125 -1.41 -14.58 -25.53
C GLY A 125 -1.71 -15.77 -24.60
N CYS A 126 -1.67 -15.56 -23.28
CA CYS A 126 -2.06 -16.55 -22.27
C CYS A 126 -3.37 -16.16 -21.62
N THR A 127 -4.19 -17.13 -21.26
CA THR A 127 -5.43 -16.93 -20.52
C THR A 127 -5.33 -17.51 -19.10
N MET A 128 -5.96 -16.85 -18.14
CA MET A 128 -6.03 -17.32 -16.76
C MET A 128 -7.46 -17.20 -16.25
N SER A 129 -7.96 -18.25 -15.64
CA SER A 129 -9.19 -18.23 -14.82
C SER A 129 -8.86 -18.43 -13.36
N TYR A 130 -9.73 -17.98 -12.46
CA TYR A 130 -9.60 -18.25 -11.03
C TYR A 130 -10.97 -18.50 -10.39
N SER A 131 -11.00 -19.34 -9.37
CA SER A 131 -12.22 -19.60 -8.61
C SER A 131 -12.60 -18.41 -7.73
N ALA A 132 -13.90 -18.26 -7.44
CA ALA A 132 -14.41 -17.17 -6.59
C ALA A 132 -13.82 -17.16 -5.18
N GLU A 133 -13.23 -18.25 -4.73
CA GLU A 133 -12.59 -18.37 -3.42
C GLU A 133 -11.17 -17.80 -3.38
N CYS A 134 -10.51 -17.67 -4.54
CA CYS A 134 -9.11 -17.22 -4.61
C CYS A 134 -8.85 -15.85 -3.94
N PRO A 135 -9.65 -14.80 -4.17
CA PRO A 135 -9.44 -13.51 -3.51
C PRO A 135 -9.54 -13.60 -1.99
N ALA A 136 -10.52 -14.37 -1.48
CA ALA A 136 -10.70 -14.57 -0.04
C ALA A 136 -9.54 -15.35 0.59
N ALA A 137 -9.04 -16.38 -0.09
CA ALA A 137 -7.87 -17.14 0.36
C ALA A 137 -6.60 -16.27 0.45
N VAL A 138 -6.38 -15.37 -0.50
CA VAL A 138 -5.29 -14.39 -0.42
C VAL A 138 -5.45 -13.47 0.78
N ALA A 139 -6.67 -12.98 1.03
CA ALA A 139 -6.95 -12.12 2.18
C ALA A 139 -6.67 -12.86 3.50
N ASP A 140 -7.09 -14.13 3.61
CA ASP A 140 -6.83 -14.97 4.79
C ASP A 140 -5.34 -15.24 4.99
N GLU A 141 -4.58 -15.50 3.93
CA GLU A 141 -3.13 -15.65 4.01
C GLU A 141 -2.44 -14.34 4.44
N CYS A 142 -2.92 -13.19 3.99
CA CYS A 142 -2.46 -11.89 4.46
C CYS A 142 -2.70 -11.74 5.96
N MET A 143 -3.90 -12.04 6.43
CA MET A 143 -4.29 -11.91 7.85
C MET A 143 -3.50 -12.84 8.76
N THR A 144 -3.25 -14.10 8.33
CA THR A 144 -2.41 -15.04 9.10
C THR A 144 -0.94 -14.65 9.13
N GLY A 145 -0.45 -13.95 8.11
CA GLY A 145 0.91 -13.41 8.04
C GLY A 145 1.18 -12.27 9.03
N VAL A 146 0.14 -11.57 9.50
CA VAL A 146 0.22 -10.45 10.46
C VAL A 146 0.88 -10.83 11.77
N SER A 147 0.67 -12.06 12.24
CA SER A 147 1.29 -12.58 13.48
C SER A 147 2.82 -12.47 13.50
N LYS A 148 3.45 -12.17 12.36
CA LYS A 148 4.92 -12.07 12.22
C LYS A 148 5.42 -10.64 11.93
N SER A 149 4.57 -9.73 11.43
CA SER A 149 5.01 -8.40 10.94
C SER A 149 4.23 -7.20 11.51
N GLY A 150 3.26 -7.43 12.39
CA GLY A 150 2.54 -6.37 13.13
C GLY A 150 1.36 -5.75 12.38
N SER A 151 1.44 -5.49 11.08
CA SER A 151 0.33 -4.88 10.32
C SER A 151 0.19 -5.45 8.92
N VAL A 152 -1.06 -5.58 8.44
CA VAL A 152 -1.35 -6.00 7.06
C VAL A 152 -1.26 -4.82 6.13
N GLN A 153 -0.56 -5.00 5.02
CA GLN A 153 -0.40 -3.97 3.99
C GLN A 153 -0.89 -4.49 2.64
N ALA A 154 -1.40 -3.58 1.79
CA ALA A 154 -1.82 -3.93 0.43
C ALA A 154 -0.68 -4.56 -0.41
N ARG A 155 0.59 -4.22 -0.10
CA ARG A 155 1.76 -4.83 -0.73
C ARG A 155 1.89 -6.34 -0.43
N ASP A 156 1.31 -6.82 0.67
CA ASP A 156 1.33 -8.24 1.03
C ASP A 156 0.45 -9.06 0.09
N VAL A 157 -0.69 -8.51 -0.32
CA VAL A 157 -1.58 -9.10 -1.33
C VAL A 157 -0.81 -9.35 -2.63
N ARG A 158 -0.13 -8.31 -3.15
CA ARG A 158 0.68 -8.42 -4.37
C ARG A 158 1.81 -9.43 -4.21
N ARG A 159 2.48 -9.45 -3.07
CA ARG A 159 3.57 -10.40 -2.77
C ARG A 159 3.07 -11.85 -2.78
N ILE A 160 1.90 -12.12 -2.19
CA ILE A 160 1.31 -13.46 -2.16
C ILE A 160 0.93 -13.89 -3.57
N ILE A 161 0.19 -13.07 -4.32
CA ILE A 161 -0.23 -13.39 -5.69
C ILE A 161 1.00 -13.62 -6.59
N ARG A 162 2.01 -12.76 -6.49
CA ARG A 162 3.25 -12.93 -7.25
C ARG A 162 3.92 -14.27 -6.95
N ARG A 163 4.07 -14.61 -5.67
CA ARG A 163 4.72 -15.85 -5.26
C ARG A 163 3.93 -17.10 -5.63
N SER A 164 2.61 -17.08 -5.40
CA SER A 164 1.77 -18.28 -5.49
C SER A 164 1.16 -18.49 -6.88
N ALA A 165 0.98 -17.41 -7.67
CA ALA A 165 0.36 -17.46 -8.97
C ALA A 165 1.34 -17.08 -10.09
N GLU A 166 1.85 -15.84 -10.10
CA GLU A 166 2.65 -15.28 -11.18
C GLU A 166 3.92 -16.10 -11.45
N ASN A 167 4.69 -16.42 -10.40
CA ASN A 167 5.92 -17.23 -10.55
C ASN A 167 5.60 -18.63 -11.06
N SER A 168 4.57 -19.28 -10.48
CA SER A 168 4.18 -20.65 -10.87
C SER A 168 3.69 -20.71 -12.32
N ILE A 169 2.91 -19.71 -12.77
CA ILE A 169 2.48 -19.61 -14.16
C ILE A 169 3.68 -19.37 -15.09
N SER A 170 4.59 -18.47 -14.71
CA SER A 170 5.80 -18.19 -15.49
C SER A 170 6.65 -19.44 -15.70
N ASP A 171 6.85 -20.23 -14.65
CA ASP A 171 7.58 -21.50 -14.72
C ASP A 171 6.87 -22.49 -15.65
N MET A 172 5.54 -22.59 -15.56
CA MET A 172 4.75 -23.46 -16.44
C MET A 172 4.78 -23.02 -17.92
N ILE A 173 4.75 -21.69 -18.19
CA ILE A 173 4.90 -21.16 -19.55
C ILE A 173 6.22 -21.64 -20.16
N LEU A 174 7.32 -21.56 -19.40
CA LEU A 174 8.66 -21.95 -19.86
C LEU A 174 8.80 -23.46 -20.05
N GLN A 175 8.15 -24.26 -19.20
CA GLN A 175 8.30 -25.72 -19.21
C GLN A 175 7.36 -26.40 -20.22
N THR A 176 6.11 -25.93 -20.32
CA THR A 176 5.06 -26.65 -21.05
C THR A 176 4.60 -25.94 -22.33
N GLY A 177 4.88 -24.65 -22.46
CA GLY A 177 4.32 -23.83 -23.53
C GLY A 177 2.81 -23.71 -23.54
N CYS A 178 2.14 -24.16 -22.47
CA CYS A 178 0.69 -24.06 -22.31
C CYS A 178 0.28 -22.58 -22.30
N ARG A 179 -0.92 -22.27 -22.78
CA ARG A 179 -1.45 -20.89 -22.83
C ARG A 179 -2.67 -20.67 -21.96
N GLU A 180 -3.18 -21.71 -21.33
CA GLU A 180 -4.37 -21.63 -20.47
C GLU A 180 -4.06 -22.13 -19.07
N TYR A 181 -4.40 -21.31 -18.09
CA TYR A 181 -4.11 -21.55 -16.69
C TYR A 181 -5.36 -21.38 -15.82
N ALA A 182 -5.45 -22.16 -14.76
CA ALA A 182 -6.46 -21.99 -13.71
C ALA A 182 -5.79 -21.82 -12.35
N LEU A 183 -6.23 -20.81 -11.61
CA LEU A 183 -5.91 -20.68 -10.19
C LEU A 183 -7.03 -21.30 -9.37
N VAL A 184 -6.64 -22.20 -8.49
CA VAL A 184 -7.53 -22.89 -7.56
C VAL A 184 -7.06 -22.64 -6.13
N CYS A 185 -7.99 -22.71 -5.19
CA CYS A 185 -7.67 -22.65 -3.77
C CYS A 185 -7.56 -24.09 -3.25
N GLU A 186 -6.38 -24.49 -2.76
CA GLU A 186 -6.14 -25.78 -2.13
C GLU A 186 -5.50 -25.56 -0.77
N ASP A 187 -6.09 -26.14 0.26
CA ASP A 187 -5.64 -25.98 1.65
C ASP A 187 -5.48 -24.52 2.08
N GLY A 188 -6.38 -23.63 1.60
CA GLY A 188 -6.36 -22.20 1.88
C GLY A 188 -5.25 -21.42 1.17
N ARG A 189 -4.59 -22.01 0.16
CA ARG A 189 -3.53 -21.37 -0.62
C ARG A 189 -3.82 -21.40 -2.11
N LEU A 190 -3.34 -20.37 -2.82
CA LEU A 190 -3.42 -20.36 -4.27
C LEU A 190 -2.45 -21.35 -4.88
N LYS A 191 -2.95 -22.14 -5.83
CA LYS A 191 -2.16 -22.98 -6.71
C LYS A 191 -2.53 -22.73 -8.16
N ALA A 192 -1.53 -22.59 -9.00
CA ALA A 192 -1.71 -22.50 -10.45
C ALA A 192 -1.65 -23.89 -11.08
N ARG A 193 -2.52 -24.13 -12.05
CA ARG A 193 -2.55 -25.36 -12.85
C ARG A 193 -2.64 -24.99 -14.34
N ALA A 194 -1.91 -25.72 -15.19
CA ALA A 194 -2.12 -25.64 -16.62
C ALA A 194 -3.41 -26.39 -16.99
N VAL A 195 -4.25 -25.76 -17.79
CA VAL A 195 -5.46 -26.40 -18.34
C VAL A 195 -5.05 -27.12 -19.62
N GLN A 196 -4.89 -28.44 -19.54
CA GLN A 196 -4.67 -29.26 -20.73
C GLN A 196 -6.05 -29.62 -21.32
N PHE A 197 -6.32 -29.20 -22.53
CA PHE A 197 -7.40 -29.81 -23.30
C PHE A 197 -6.98 -31.23 -23.61
N SER A 198 -7.71 -32.19 -23.07
CA SER A 198 -7.69 -33.55 -23.65
C SER A 198 -8.26 -33.44 -25.05
N ALA A 199 -7.40 -33.71 -26.05
CA ALA A 199 -7.75 -33.79 -27.47
C ALA A 199 -8.67 -34.99 -27.74
#